data_5be95f82581958adfc0cd82d7290d2bc
#
_entry.id   5be95f82581958adfc0cd82d7290d2bc
#
_cell.length_a   1.000
_cell.length_b   1.000
_cell.length_c   1.000
_cell.angle_alpha   90.00
_cell.angle_beta   90.00
_cell.angle_gamma   90.00
#
_symmetry.space_group_name_H-M   'P 1'
#
loop_
_entity.id
_entity.type
_entity.pdbx_description
1 polymer ?
#
loop_
_entity_poly.entity_id
_entity_poly.type
_entity_poly.pdbx_seq_one_letter_code
_entity_poly.pdbx_strand_id
1 'polypeptide(L)'
;MTDIKKDKPLSEKSETKVAGPDAGRRRIIKGAGAVTAASALSVPMILVPPRANAATELNMIAWYGHGEPDMVEEFEAMHNVKIKAKYYAGGDNMLALISQSPPGTYDLVLSDGEFVKLLKEAGYIEPMDPNEYNMGDLFDEYSHFDAHWMGDTLYSVIVRFGYLGVSFNTDIISAEEASDYNILWDSKLKGKVGHFDWHLPNLGCLSLRDGNDKPSPFDINSSQWSQLQETTLSLKPQVGGYFDYGGTFASLKNGEIYAMCGIGDWITGVVRKDGSPVDSVIPKQGGIQWTESYSIGKGSKKQDLAKEFIRYITSPKGQVRSIQMAAYPGMSPYKSGWTAINEANPEEAKRQRMTFDGHNCIDDLREGRIHFRQTPVQQSLEDWNDFWSEYKNA
;
A
#
# COMPACT_ATOMS: atom_id res chain seq x y z
N MET A 1 -70.51 8.67 -0.72
CA MET A 1 -71.03 7.63 -1.61
C MET A 1 -69.83 6.90 -2.13
N THR A 2 -69.60 5.83 -1.42
CA THR A 2 -69.51 4.42 -1.87
C THR A 2 -68.27 4.14 -2.74
N ASP A 3 -67.42 3.19 -2.49
CA ASP A 3 -67.45 2.02 -1.60
C ASP A 3 -66.05 1.47 -1.37
N ILE A 4 -65.90 0.86 -0.24
CA ILE A 4 -64.77 0.07 0.27
C ILE A 4 -64.78 -1.30 -0.42
N LYS A 5 -63.63 -1.83 -0.82
CA LYS A 5 -63.40 -3.28 -0.79
C LYS A 5 -62.02 -3.61 -0.25
N LYS A 6 -62.01 -4.22 0.92
CA LYS A 6 -61.01 -5.10 1.51
C LYS A 6 -60.98 -6.42 0.78
N ASP A 7 -59.81 -7.08 0.73
CA ASP A 7 -59.59 -8.51 1.05
C ASP A 7 -58.18 -8.86 0.64
N LYS A 8 -57.41 -9.25 1.45
CA LYS A 8 -56.97 -10.35 2.36
C LYS A 8 -55.69 -11.02 1.84
N PRO A 9 -54.83 -11.49 2.74
CA PRO A 9 -53.45 -11.91 2.46
C PRO A 9 -53.37 -13.42 2.24
N LEU A 10 -52.34 -13.84 1.51
CA LEU A 10 -51.88 -15.22 1.49
C LEU A 10 -50.39 -15.32 1.75
N SER A 11 -50.14 -16.00 2.86
CA SER A 11 -48.86 -16.58 3.29
C SER A 11 -48.46 -17.72 2.36
N GLU A 12 -47.18 -17.88 2.12
CA GLU A 12 -46.57 -19.19 2.28
C GLU A 12 -45.04 -19.09 2.37
N LYS A 13 -44.57 -19.52 3.50
CA LYS A 13 -43.14 -19.80 3.77
C LYS A 13 -42.81 -21.13 3.13
N SER A 14 -41.78 -21.21 2.33
CA SER A 14 -41.12 -22.46 2.01
C SER A 14 -39.80 -22.56 2.79
N GLU A 15 -39.80 -23.37 3.84
CA GLU A 15 -38.60 -23.81 4.54
C GLU A 15 -37.91 -24.88 3.72
N THR A 16 -36.67 -24.63 3.33
CA THR A 16 -35.80 -25.66 2.75
C THR A 16 -35.00 -26.33 3.86
N LYS A 17 -35.33 -27.58 4.15
CA LYS A 17 -34.61 -28.45 5.08
C LYS A 17 -33.21 -28.77 4.57
N VAL A 18 -32.21 -28.48 5.41
CA VAL A 18 -30.84 -28.99 5.26
C VAL A 18 -30.79 -30.41 5.82
N ALA A 19 -30.40 -31.38 4.97
CA ALA A 19 -30.22 -32.78 5.34
C ALA A 19 -28.85 -32.97 6.03
N GLY A 20 -28.84 -33.57 7.19
CA GLY A 20 -27.63 -33.98 7.93
C GLY A 20 -27.05 -35.29 7.40
N PRO A 21 -25.79 -35.63 7.68
CA PRO A 21 -25.11 -36.80 7.16
C PRO A 21 -25.54 -38.07 7.83
N ASP A 22 -25.76 -39.07 6.98
CA ASP A 22 -26.28 -40.42 7.30
C ASP A 22 -25.19 -41.29 7.94
N ALA A 23 -25.57 -41.99 9.00
CA ALA A 23 -24.73 -42.95 9.74
C ALA A 23 -24.89 -44.37 9.16
N GLY A 24 -23.94 -44.79 8.34
CA GLY A 24 -23.91 -46.10 7.68
C GLY A 24 -23.08 -47.19 8.40
N ARG A 25 -23.77 -47.96 9.22
CA ARG A 25 -23.68 -49.41 9.49
C ARG A 25 -22.31 -50.10 9.52
N ARG A 26 -21.93 -50.48 10.75
CA ARG A 26 -21.03 -51.55 11.10
C ARG A 26 -21.60 -52.94 10.60
N ARG A 27 -20.80 -53.69 9.88
CA ARG A 27 -21.01 -55.16 9.74
C ARG A 27 -19.87 -55.91 10.40
N ILE A 28 -20.23 -56.68 11.42
CA ILE A 28 -19.39 -57.63 12.11
C ILE A 28 -19.44 -58.94 11.30
N ILE A 29 -18.30 -59.52 10.94
CA ILE A 29 -18.20 -60.92 10.50
C ILE A 29 -17.34 -61.63 11.53
N LYS A 30 -17.99 -62.61 12.21
CA LYS A 30 -17.32 -63.62 13.03
C LYS A 30 -16.95 -64.77 12.11
N GLY A 31 -15.72 -65.20 12.19
CA GLY A 31 -15.25 -66.45 11.61
C GLY A 31 -14.07 -67.00 12.44
N ALA A 32 -14.31 -68.07 13.13
CA ALA A 32 -13.32 -68.80 13.95
C ALA A 32 -12.45 -69.70 13.10
N GLY A 33 -11.17 -69.80 13.41
CA GLY A 33 -10.25 -70.75 12.88
C GLY A 33 -8.91 -70.69 13.62
N ALA A 34 -8.70 -71.59 14.56
CA ALA A 34 -7.45 -71.75 15.31
C ALA A 34 -6.39 -72.49 14.50
N VAL A 35 -5.18 -71.96 14.41
CA VAL A 35 -3.95 -72.71 14.26
C VAL A 35 -2.82 -72.06 15.04
N THR A 36 -2.20 -72.80 15.90
CA THR A 36 -1.06 -72.53 16.76
C THR A 36 0.24 -72.39 15.97
N ALA A 37 1.09 -71.48 16.34
CA ALA A 37 2.46 -71.62 16.79
C ALA A 37 3.40 -70.51 16.27
N ALA A 38 4.29 -70.11 17.17
CA ALA A 38 5.57 -69.44 17.03
C ALA A 38 5.55 -67.90 17.23
N SER A 39 5.92 -67.55 18.44
CA SER A 39 6.30 -66.30 18.95
C SER A 39 7.47 -65.60 18.19
N ALA A 40 7.21 -64.59 17.48
CA ALA A 40 8.19 -63.54 17.23
C ALA A 40 7.52 -62.21 17.70
N LEU A 41 8.05 -61.62 18.75
CA LEU A 41 7.69 -60.32 19.25
C LEU A 41 8.06 -59.23 18.21
N SER A 42 7.23 -59.04 17.21
CA SER A 42 7.27 -57.83 16.38
C SER A 42 6.53 -56.74 17.12
N VAL A 43 7.28 -55.85 17.78
CA VAL A 43 6.76 -54.58 18.25
C VAL A 43 6.26 -53.85 17.01
N PRO A 44 4.98 -53.43 16.94
CA PRO A 44 4.53 -52.60 15.84
C PRO A 44 5.26 -51.27 15.96
N MET A 45 6.23 -51.04 15.07
CA MET A 45 6.84 -49.72 14.90
C MET A 45 5.73 -48.83 14.33
N ILE A 46 5.05 -48.09 15.21
CA ILE A 46 4.16 -47.02 14.80
C ILE A 46 5.08 -45.96 14.18
N LEU A 47 5.20 -45.99 12.85
CA LEU A 47 5.71 -44.86 12.08
C LEU A 47 4.74 -43.70 12.32
N VAL A 48 4.99 -42.92 13.39
CA VAL A 48 4.39 -41.61 13.55
C VAL A 48 4.99 -40.80 12.40
N PRO A 49 4.20 -40.38 11.40
CA PRO A 49 4.71 -39.45 10.39
C PRO A 49 5.29 -38.25 11.15
N PRO A 50 6.46 -37.74 10.73
CA PRO A 50 6.98 -36.52 11.35
C PRO A 50 5.86 -35.50 11.30
N ARG A 51 5.47 -34.95 12.46
CA ARG A 51 4.56 -33.81 12.50
C ARG A 51 5.19 -32.78 11.57
N ALA A 52 4.53 -32.51 10.45
CA ALA A 52 4.86 -31.32 9.68
C ALA A 52 4.84 -30.16 10.69
N ASN A 53 6.01 -29.61 10.97
CA ASN A 53 6.07 -28.44 11.85
C ASN A 53 5.13 -27.39 11.23
N ALA A 54 4.14 -26.94 11.98
CA ALA A 54 3.27 -25.88 11.53
C ALA A 54 4.16 -24.70 11.14
N ALA A 55 3.84 -24.07 10.00
CA ALA A 55 4.59 -22.90 9.55
C ALA A 55 4.60 -21.82 10.65
N THR A 56 5.74 -21.19 10.85
CA THR A 56 5.85 -20.06 11.78
C THR A 56 5.04 -18.89 11.23
N GLU A 57 4.16 -18.31 12.02
CA GLU A 57 3.47 -17.10 11.59
C GLU A 57 4.38 -15.87 11.78
N LEU A 58 4.44 -15.00 10.77
CA LEU A 58 5.10 -13.68 10.80
C LEU A 58 4.03 -12.61 10.60
N ASN A 59 3.79 -11.80 11.62
CA ASN A 59 2.72 -10.82 11.60
C ASN A 59 3.23 -9.49 11.00
N MET A 60 2.52 -8.99 10.02
CA MET A 60 2.84 -7.74 9.32
C MET A 60 1.68 -6.76 9.45
N ILE A 61 1.97 -5.47 9.64
CA ILE A 61 1.02 -4.39 9.36
C ILE A 61 1.52 -3.63 8.14
N ALA A 62 0.68 -3.44 7.11
CA ALA A 62 1.10 -2.91 5.81
C ALA A 62 -0.05 -2.28 5.02
N TRP A 63 0.28 -1.57 3.96
CA TRP A 63 -0.64 -1.29 2.87
C TRP A 63 -1.10 -2.59 2.20
N TYR A 64 -2.31 -2.56 1.60
CA TYR A 64 -2.82 -3.69 0.82
C TYR A 64 -1.82 -4.07 -0.30
N GLY A 65 -1.68 -5.35 -0.54
CA GLY A 65 -0.75 -5.91 -1.53
C GLY A 65 0.51 -6.53 -0.94
N HIS A 66 1.09 -5.95 0.09
CA HIS A 66 2.38 -6.41 0.64
C HIS A 66 2.35 -7.81 1.29
N GLY A 67 1.19 -8.30 1.67
CA GLY A 67 1.00 -9.66 2.19
C GLY A 67 0.35 -10.62 1.20
N GLU A 68 0.14 -10.20 -0.06
CA GLU A 68 -0.48 -11.02 -1.09
C GLU A 68 0.53 -12.03 -1.69
N PRO A 69 0.06 -13.15 -2.26
CA PRO A 69 0.91 -14.25 -2.72
C PRO A 69 2.04 -13.83 -3.67
N ASP A 70 1.77 -12.91 -4.60
CA ASP A 70 2.77 -12.38 -5.55
C ASP A 70 3.98 -11.75 -4.86
N MET A 71 3.80 -11.26 -3.63
CA MET A 71 4.87 -10.67 -2.83
C MET A 71 5.54 -11.68 -1.89
N VAL A 72 4.76 -12.58 -1.26
CA VAL A 72 5.24 -13.34 -0.10
C VAL A 72 5.40 -14.84 -0.31
N GLU A 73 4.75 -15.47 -1.31
CA GLU A 73 4.68 -16.93 -1.44
C GLU A 73 6.04 -17.63 -1.49
N GLU A 74 7.02 -17.01 -2.16
CA GLU A 74 8.35 -17.60 -2.29
C GLU A 74 9.10 -17.55 -0.96
N PHE A 75 9.04 -16.42 -0.25
CA PHE A 75 9.63 -16.29 1.09
C PHE A 75 8.97 -17.27 2.07
N GLU A 76 7.65 -17.38 2.04
CA GLU A 76 6.91 -18.35 2.84
C GLU A 76 7.37 -19.78 2.61
N ALA A 77 7.58 -20.16 1.33
CA ALA A 77 8.06 -21.48 0.96
C ALA A 77 9.51 -21.73 1.40
N MET A 78 10.40 -20.74 1.22
CA MET A 78 11.82 -20.87 1.59
C MET A 78 12.05 -21.01 3.09
N HIS A 79 11.24 -20.33 3.90
CA HIS A 79 11.46 -20.26 5.36
C HIS A 79 10.44 -21.07 6.18
N ASN A 80 9.52 -21.80 5.53
CA ASN A 80 8.40 -22.50 6.20
C ASN A 80 7.65 -21.56 7.16
N VAL A 81 7.27 -20.40 6.65
CA VAL A 81 6.53 -19.36 7.38
C VAL A 81 5.19 -19.07 6.72
N LYS A 82 4.29 -18.41 7.46
CA LYS A 82 3.07 -17.82 6.92
C LYS A 82 3.00 -16.36 7.34
N ILE A 83 2.98 -15.45 6.37
CA ILE A 83 2.80 -14.03 6.62
C ILE A 83 1.32 -13.74 6.87
N LYS A 84 1.04 -13.08 7.98
CA LYS A 84 -0.28 -12.61 8.38
C LYS A 84 -0.33 -11.09 8.31
N ALA A 85 -0.85 -10.58 7.21
CA ALA A 85 -0.92 -9.15 6.99
C ALA A 85 -2.22 -8.56 7.60
N LYS A 86 -2.07 -7.48 8.36
CA LYS A 86 -3.12 -6.55 8.73
C LYS A 86 -2.97 -5.32 7.85
N TYR A 87 -3.97 -5.03 7.04
CA TYR A 87 -3.95 -3.89 6.15
C TYR A 87 -4.51 -2.63 6.81
N TYR A 88 -3.94 -1.47 6.47
CA TYR A 88 -4.37 -0.15 6.91
C TYR A 88 -4.66 0.77 5.70
N ALA A 89 -5.34 1.88 5.96
CA ALA A 89 -5.68 2.90 4.97
C ALA A 89 -5.22 4.28 5.48
N GLY A 90 -4.00 4.68 5.11
CA GLY A 90 -3.38 5.93 5.57
C GLY A 90 -2.59 5.80 6.87
N GLY A 91 -1.57 6.66 7.03
CA GLY A 91 -0.65 6.58 8.15
C GLY A 91 -1.31 6.81 9.51
N ASP A 92 -2.32 7.67 9.59
CA ASP A 92 -3.09 7.91 10.82
C ASP A 92 -3.82 6.64 11.27
N ASN A 93 -4.43 5.91 10.34
CA ASN A 93 -5.07 4.63 10.63
C ASN A 93 -4.04 3.58 11.06
N MET A 94 -2.85 3.55 10.45
CA MET A 94 -1.76 2.67 10.88
C MET A 94 -1.35 2.96 12.33
N LEU A 95 -1.12 4.24 12.68
CA LEU A 95 -0.76 4.64 14.04
C LEU A 95 -1.83 4.24 15.05
N ALA A 96 -3.11 4.44 14.71
CA ALA A 96 -4.23 4.04 15.55
C ALA A 96 -4.27 2.52 15.77
N LEU A 97 -4.06 1.71 14.74
CA LEU A 97 -4.03 0.25 14.83
C LEU A 97 -2.85 -0.25 15.69
N ILE A 98 -1.66 0.32 15.52
CA ILE A 98 -0.48 -0.06 16.29
C ILE A 98 -0.64 0.34 17.76
N SER A 99 -1.14 1.55 18.05
CA SER A 99 -1.32 2.04 19.42
C SER A 99 -2.30 1.21 20.24
N GLN A 100 -3.26 0.57 19.59
CA GLN A 100 -4.23 -0.32 20.22
C GLN A 100 -3.73 -1.76 20.35
N SER A 101 -2.55 -2.08 19.82
CA SER A 101 -1.99 -3.42 19.79
C SER A 101 -0.91 -3.59 20.86
N PRO A 102 -0.87 -4.71 21.59
CA PRO A 102 0.23 -5.00 22.51
C PRO A 102 1.59 -5.05 21.79
N PRO A 103 2.71 -4.66 22.44
CA PRO A 103 4.04 -4.85 21.89
C PRO A 103 4.28 -6.31 21.46
N GLY A 104 4.90 -6.51 20.30
CA GLY A 104 5.14 -7.83 19.71
C GLY A 104 3.96 -8.40 18.93
N THR A 105 2.85 -7.66 18.77
CA THR A 105 1.75 -8.05 17.88
C THR A 105 2.21 -8.09 16.43
N TYR A 106 2.97 -7.11 15.99
CA TYR A 106 3.52 -7.05 14.64
C TYR A 106 5.03 -7.29 14.68
N ASP A 107 5.50 -8.18 13.82
CA ASP A 107 6.91 -8.47 13.62
C ASP A 107 7.51 -7.51 12.58
N LEU A 108 6.73 -7.19 11.56
CA LEU A 108 7.05 -6.26 10.48
C LEU A 108 6.05 -5.10 10.46
N VAL A 109 6.57 -3.88 10.37
CA VAL A 109 5.80 -2.66 10.20
C VAL A 109 6.21 -2.02 8.89
N LEU A 110 5.36 -2.12 7.86
CA LEU A 110 5.50 -1.30 6.67
C LEU A 110 4.84 0.06 6.95
N SER A 111 5.56 1.12 6.72
CA SER A 111 5.04 2.49 6.84
C SER A 111 5.53 3.37 5.70
N ASP A 112 4.79 4.43 5.44
CA ASP A 112 5.33 5.53 4.65
C ASP A 112 6.45 6.23 5.43
N GLY A 113 7.46 6.74 4.70
CA GLY A 113 8.68 7.27 5.30
C GLY A 113 8.45 8.38 6.32
N GLU A 114 7.47 9.24 6.11
CA GLU A 114 7.14 10.36 7.00
C GLU A 114 6.61 9.93 8.37
N PHE A 115 6.14 8.69 8.51
CA PHE A 115 5.65 8.15 9.79
C PHE A 115 6.70 7.42 10.61
N VAL A 116 7.89 7.15 10.07
CA VAL A 116 8.95 6.40 10.77
C VAL A 116 9.39 7.12 12.06
N LYS A 117 9.53 8.44 12.01
CA LYS A 117 9.88 9.23 13.19
C LYS A 117 8.80 9.11 14.28
N LEU A 118 7.53 9.23 13.91
CA LEU A 118 6.41 9.10 14.85
C LEU A 118 6.33 7.70 15.46
N LEU A 119 6.54 6.65 14.66
CA LEU A 119 6.59 5.27 15.12
C LEU A 119 7.72 5.06 16.14
N LYS A 120 8.89 5.61 15.87
CA LYS A 120 10.05 5.54 16.79
C LYS A 120 9.80 6.32 18.09
N GLU A 121 9.28 7.54 18.00
CA GLU A 121 9.01 8.38 19.18
C GLU A 121 7.93 7.75 20.08
N ALA A 122 6.93 7.11 19.50
CA ALA A 122 5.92 6.34 20.20
C ALA A 122 6.43 4.99 20.74
N GLY A 123 7.64 4.57 20.37
CA GLY A 123 8.24 3.32 20.85
C GLY A 123 7.65 2.07 20.20
N TYR A 124 7.20 2.14 18.93
CA TYR A 124 6.54 1.03 18.23
C TYR A 124 7.48 0.22 17.33
N ILE A 125 8.68 0.72 17.06
CA ILE A 125 9.69 0.06 16.22
C ILE A 125 11.04 -0.05 16.93
N GLU A 126 11.85 -1.02 16.50
CA GLU A 126 13.19 -1.26 17.02
C GLU A 126 14.26 -0.59 16.17
N PRO A 127 15.44 -0.25 16.77
CA PRO A 127 16.61 0.14 16.00
C PRO A 127 17.10 -1.02 15.14
N MET A 128 17.69 -0.72 13.99
CA MET A 128 18.19 -1.68 13.01
C MET A 128 19.68 -1.45 12.73
N ASP A 129 20.44 -2.52 12.50
CA ASP A 129 21.85 -2.42 12.08
C ASP A 129 21.91 -2.26 10.54
N PRO A 130 22.40 -1.13 10.01
CA PRO A 130 22.48 -0.92 8.56
C PRO A 130 23.40 -1.94 7.85
N ASN A 131 24.35 -2.55 8.55
CA ASN A 131 25.24 -3.57 7.98
C ASN A 131 24.50 -4.90 7.66
N GLU A 132 23.31 -5.10 8.20
CA GLU A 132 22.49 -6.27 7.90
C GLU A 132 21.71 -6.15 6.57
N TYR A 133 21.75 -4.99 5.91
CA TYR A 133 20.99 -4.68 4.70
C TYR A 133 21.90 -4.16 3.59
N ASN A 134 21.46 -4.29 2.33
CA ASN A 134 22.25 -3.86 1.17
C ASN A 134 22.19 -2.33 0.95
N MET A 135 22.58 -1.56 1.96
CA MET A 135 22.53 -0.08 1.90
C MET A 135 23.42 0.50 0.80
N GLY A 136 24.53 -0.18 0.43
CA GLY A 136 25.44 0.26 -0.62
C GLY A 136 24.91 0.14 -2.04
N ASP A 137 23.79 -0.58 -2.25
CA ASP A 137 23.13 -0.72 -3.56
C ASP A 137 22.08 0.38 -3.81
N LEU A 138 21.72 1.15 -2.81
CA LEU A 138 20.79 2.26 -2.96
C LEU A 138 21.35 3.34 -3.89
N PHE A 139 20.48 4.03 -4.61
CA PHE A 139 20.85 5.33 -5.21
C PHE A 139 21.24 6.30 -4.10
N ASP A 140 22.09 7.26 -4.43
CA ASP A 140 22.69 8.18 -3.46
C ASP A 140 21.63 8.99 -2.69
N GLU A 141 20.52 9.30 -3.35
CA GLU A 141 19.35 10.00 -2.79
C GLU A 141 18.66 9.23 -1.66
N TYR A 142 18.87 7.92 -1.59
CA TYR A 142 18.26 7.02 -0.60
C TYR A 142 19.27 6.36 0.35
N SER A 143 20.58 6.51 0.10
CA SER A 143 21.64 5.85 0.87
C SER A 143 21.63 6.25 2.36
N HIS A 144 21.23 7.48 2.65
CA HIS A 144 20.98 7.98 4.02
C HIS A 144 19.69 8.81 4.02
N PHE A 145 18.57 8.14 3.78
CA PHE A 145 17.27 8.81 3.70
C PHE A 145 16.84 9.30 5.09
N ASP A 146 16.87 10.61 5.30
CA ASP A 146 16.70 11.28 6.60
C ASP A 146 15.48 10.79 7.39
N ALA A 147 14.37 10.48 6.71
CA ALA A 147 13.16 9.99 7.36
C ALA A 147 13.37 8.66 8.12
N HIS A 148 14.38 7.89 7.75
CA HIS A 148 14.66 6.57 8.35
C HIS A 148 15.71 6.59 9.46
N TRP A 149 16.44 7.69 9.59
CA TRP A 149 17.53 7.83 10.53
C TRP A 149 17.19 8.83 11.65
N MET A 150 17.52 8.48 12.88
CA MET A 150 17.48 9.38 14.03
C MET A 150 18.88 9.45 14.62
N GLY A 151 19.61 10.51 14.27
CA GLY A 151 21.07 10.55 14.43
C GLY A 151 21.71 9.44 13.58
N ASP A 152 22.62 8.69 14.16
CA ASP A 152 23.33 7.59 13.48
C ASP A 152 22.57 6.24 13.53
N THR A 153 21.34 6.23 14.02
CA THR A 153 20.56 5.00 14.20
C THR A 153 19.50 4.84 13.11
N LEU A 154 19.56 3.72 12.40
CA LEU A 154 18.56 3.32 11.41
C LEU A 154 17.31 2.72 12.10
N TYR A 155 16.11 3.08 11.66
CA TYR A 155 14.85 2.56 12.16
C TYR A 155 13.96 1.93 11.08
N SER A 156 14.26 2.20 9.81
CA SER A 156 13.48 1.63 8.70
C SER A 156 14.35 1.47 7.45
N VAL A 157 14.05 0.48 6.62
CA VAL A 157 14.72 0.24 5.34
C VAL A 157 13.73 0.52 4.21
N ILE A 158 14.07 1.45 3.33
CA ILE A 158 13.26 1.77 2.16
C ILE A 158 13.17 0.55 1.24
N VAL A 159 11.97 0.27 0.73
CA VAL A 159 11.76 -0.86 -0.19
C VAL A 159 11.25 -0.43 -1.54
N ARG A 160 10.50 0.67 -1.61
CA ARG A 160 9.96 1.19 -2.87
C ARG A 160 9.47 2.62 -2.70
N PHE A 161 9.27 3.29 -3.83
CA PHE A 161 8.71 4.63 -3.89
C PHE A 161 7.88 4.83 -5.15
N GLY A 162 7.24 5.97 -5.26
CA GLY A 162 6.58 6.42 -6.48
C GLY A 162 6.19 7.89 -6.38
N TYR A 163 5.69 8.44 -7.48
CA TYR A 163 5.40 9.86 -7.59
C TYR A 163 3.91 10.12 -7.68
N LEU A 164 3.51 11.24 -7.15
CA LEU A 164 2.15 11.77 -7.13
C LEU A 164 2.13 13.09 -7.89
N GLY A 165 1.11 13.26 -8.69
CA GLY A 165 0.89 14.47 -9.48
C GLY A 165 -0.57 14.59 -9.87
N VAL A 166 -0.85 14.71 -11.17
CA VAL A 166 -2.19 14.69 -11.73
C VAL A 166 -2.39 13.38 -12.50
N SER A 167 -3.40 12.63 -12.10
CA SER A 167 -3.91 11.47 -12.85
C SER A 167 -5.18 11.87 -13.60
N PHE A 168 -5.33 11.45 -14.84
CA PHE A 168 -6.35 11.97 -15.73
C PHE A 168 -6.84 10.97 -16.76
N ASN A 169 -8.05 11.20 -17.28
CA ASN A 169 -8.62 10.49 -18.42
C ASN A 169 -8.07 11.08 -19.73
N THR A 170 -7.38 10.27 -20.52
CA THR A 170 -6.67 10.71 -21.74
C THR A 170 -7.60 11.02 -22.91
N ASP A 171 -8.86 10.57 -22.88
CA ASP A 171 -9.86 10.94 -23.88
C ASP A 171 -10.43 12.34 -23.66
N ILE A 172 -10.26 12.91 -22.46
CA ILE A 172 -10.84 14.19 -22.02
C ILE A 172 -9.80 15.27 -21.81
N ILE A 173 -8.62 14.89 -21.30
CA ILE A 173 -7.53 15.79 -20.88
C ILE A 173 -6.25 15.32 -21.58
N SER A 174 -5.59 16.22 -22.29
CA SER A 174 -4.27 15.94 -22.84
C SER A 174 -3.18 15.95 -21.76
N ALA A 175 -2.06 15.28 -22.04
CA ALA A 175 -0.91 15.30 -21.13
C ALA A 175 -0.34 16.72 -20.92
N GLU A 176 -0.45 17.59 -21.92
CA GLU A 176 -0.05 18.99 -21.83
C GLU A 176 -0.94 19.76 -20.84
N GLU A 177 -2.27 19.61 -20.94
CA GLU A 177 -3.22 20.21 -19.97
C GLU A 177 -2.98 19.67 -18.56
N ALA A 178 -2.80 18.36 -18.40
CA ALA A 178 -2.55 17.70 -17.11
C ALA A 178 -1.18 18.10 -16.50
N SER A 179 -0.25 18.65 -17.30
CA SER A 179 1.05 19.12 -16.82
C SER A 179 0.98 20.42 -16.01
N ASP A 180 -0.21 20.93 -15.73
CA ASP A 180 -0.47 22.08 -14.85
C ASP A 180 -1.60 21.73 -13.89
N TYR A 181 -1.37 21.87 -12.57
CA TYR A 181 -2.43 21.64 -11.57
C TYR A 181 -3.67 22.52 -11.76
N ASN A 182 -3.55 23.68 -12.45
CA ASN A 182 -4.69 24.53 -12.73
C ASN A 182 -5.78 23.87 -13.58
N ILE A 183 -5.48 22.77 -14.29
CA ILE A 183 -6.47 21.96 -15.01
C ILE A 183 -7.64 21.54 -14.10
N LEU A 184 -7.38 21.31 -12.81
CA LEU A 184 -8.39 20.85 -11.86
C LEU A 184 -9.55 21.86 -11.69
N TRP A 185 -9.31 23.16 -12.00
CA TRP A 185 -10.32 24.22 -11.98
C TRP A 185 -11.00 24.47 -13.32
N ASP A 186 -10.63 23.72 -14.37
CA ASP A 186 -11.30 23.88 -15.67
C ASP A 186 -12.79 23.53 -15.57
N SER A 187 -13.62 24.38 -16.12
CA SER A 187 -15.08 24.23 -16.09
C SER A 187 -15.57 22.92 -16.73
N LYS A 188 -14.81 22.35 -17.67
CA LYS A 188 -15.09 21.03 -18.27
C LYS A 188 -15.03 19.88 -17.25
N LEU A 189 -14.39 20.11 -16.10
CA LEU A 189 -14.23 19.12 -15.02
C LEU A 189 -15.24 19.31 -13.88
N LYS A 190 -16.26 20.16 -14.02
CA LYS A 190 -17.25 20.35 -12.97
C LYS A 190 -17.90 19.03 -12.53
N GLY A 191 -17.73 18.67 -11.25
CA GLY A 191 -18.18 17.39 -10.68
C GLY A 191 -17.42 16.16 -11.19
N LYS A 192 -16.22 16.38 -11.76
CA LYS A 192 -15.38 15.32 -12.36
C LYS A 192 -13.95 15.25 -11.80
N VAL A 193 -13.64 16.09 -10.82
CA VAL A 193 -12.40 15.98 -10.03
C VAL A 193 -12.66 15.06 -8.84
N GLY A 194 -11.81 14.08 -8.62
CA GLY A 194 -11.87 13.18 -7.47
C GLY A 194 -10.69 13.37 -6.53
N HIS A 195 -10.85 12.88 -5.33
CA HIS A 195 -9.77 12.80 -4.35
C HIS A 195 -9.66 11.38 -3.79
N PHE A 196 -8.44 10.87 -3.69
CA PHE A 196 -8.14 9.80 -2.76
C PHE A 196 -8.30 10.36 -1.34
N ASP A 197 -9.10 9.71 -0.49
CA ASP A 197 -9.51 10.29 0.80
C ASP A 197 -8.37 10.28 1.83
N TRP A 198 -7.34 11.05 1.56
CA TRP A 198 -6.22 11.29 2.46
C TRP A 198 -5.64 12.70 2.25
N HIS A 199 -5.52 13.46 3.34
CA HIS A 199 -5.12 14.88 3.29
C HIS A 199 -3.70 15.11 2.76
N LEU A 200 -2.69 14.35 3.24
CA LEU A 200 -1.27 14.61 2.91
C LEU A 200 -0.97 14.66 1.41
N PRO A 201 -1.32 13.64 0.60
CA PRO A 201 -1.00 13.67 -0.82
C PRO A 201 -1.74 14.78 -1.58
N ASN A 202 -3.01 15.03 -1.23
CA ASN A 202 -3.81 16.05 -1.90
C ASN A 202 -3.34 17.46 -1.57
N LEU A 203 -3.23 17.78 -0.27
CA LEU A 203 -2.82 19.13 0.15
C LEU A 203 -1.37 19.42 -0.22
N GLY A 204 -0.48 18.40 -0.20
CA GLY A 204 0.89 18.56 -0.69
C GLY A 204 0.96 18.95 -2.17
N CYS A 205 0.18 18.31 -3.04
CA CYS A 205 0.08 18.66 -4.45
C CYS A 205 -0.53 20.06 -4.65
N LEU A 206 -1.57 20.42 -3.91
CA LEU A 206 -2.19 21.74 -3.98
C LEU A 206 -1.27 22.83 -3.43
N SER A 207 -0.46 22.52 -2.42
CA SER A 207 0.59 23.42 -1.91
C SER A 207 1.65 23.73 -2.98
N LEU A 208 2.07 22.73 -3.76
CA LEU A 208 2.95 22.93 -4.92
C LEU A 208 2.28 23.82 -5.99
N ARG A 209 1.01 23.61 -6.26
CA ARG A 209 0.24 24.48 -7.16
C ARG A 209 0.28 25.94 -6.71
N ASP A 210 0.26 26.22 -5.41
CA ASP A 210 0.33 27.56 -4.83
C ASP A 210 1.76 28.13 -4.77
N GLY A 211 2.76 27.38 -5.27
CA GLY A 211 4.16 27.81 -5.33
C GLY A 211 4.95 27.56 -4.05
N ASN A 212 4.48 26.70 -3.17
CA ASN A 212 5.17 26.36 -1.93
C ASN A 212 6.14 25.18 -2.15
N ASP A 213 7.09 25.35 -3.07
CA ASP A 213 8.10 24.34 -3.36
C ASP A 213 9.32 24.42 -2.42
N LYS A 214 9.50 25.54 -1.69
CA LYS A 214 10.66 25.79 -0.83
C LYS A 214 10.26 26.32 0.55
N PRO A 215 10.82 25.74 1.63
CA PRO A 215 11.76 24.60 1.64
C PRO A 215 11.09 23.26 1.28
N SER A 216 9.77 23.15 1.47
CA SER A 216 8.97 21.95 1.17
C SER A 216 7.49 22.34 1.10
N PRO A 217 6.66 21.68 0.28
CA PRO A 217 5.22 21.90 0.25
C PRO A 217 4.50 21.58 1.56
N PHE A 218 5.19 20.98 2.53
CA PHE A 218 4.71 20.68 3.87
C PHE A 218 5.30 21.58 4.96
N ASP A 219 6.27 22.44 4.61
CA ASP A 219 6.85 23.45 5.51
C ASP A 219 6.39 24.85 5.07
N ILE A 220 5.15 25.16 5.37
CA ILE A 220 4.46 26.39 4.97
C ILE A 220 4.08 27.22 6.20
N ASN A 221 4.26 28.54 6.09
CA ASN A 221 3.90 29.44 7.18
C ASN A 221 2.38 29.69 7.26
N SER A 222 1.93 30.39 8.29
CA SER A 222 0.50 30.62 8.52
C SER A 222 -0.22 31.32 7.35
N SER A 223 0.45 32.24 6.63
CA SER A 223 -0.14 32.90 5.47
C SER A 223 -0.29 31.94 4.28
N GLN A 224 0.73 31.14 4.04
CA GLN A 224 0.71 30.09 3.00
C GLN A 224 -0.34 29.02 3.33
N TRP A 225 -0.47 28.65 4.61
CA TRP A 225 -1.51 27.74 5.08
C TRP A 225 -2.92 28.28 4.82
N SER A 226 -3.18 29.56 5.15
CA SER A 226 -4.46 30.18 4.84
C SER A 226 -4.75 30.22 3.34
N GLN A 227 -3.73 30.51 2.51
CA GLN A 227 -3.86 30.50 1.06
C GLN A 227 -4.18 29.09 0.54
N LEU A 228 -3.51 28.05 1.05
CA LEU A 228 -3.78 26.67 0.69
C LEU A 228 -5.21 26.24 1.04
N GLN A 229 -5.72 26.69 2.19
CA GLN A 229 -7.11 26.42 2.58
C GLN A 229 -8.09 27.09 1.60
N GLU A 230 -7.88 28.36 1.25
CA GLU A 230 -8.72 29.09 0.27
C GLU A 230 -8.66 28.42 -1.11
N THR A 231 -7.46 28.07 -1.58
CA THR A 231 -7.25 27.34 -2.85
C THR A 231 -8.02 26.03 -2.85
N THR A 232 -7.88 25.23 -1.80
CA THR A 232 -8.55 23.92 -1.68
C THR A 232 -10.07 24.08 -1.68
N LEU A 233 -10.62 25.02 -0.90
CA LEU A 233 -12.06 25.31 -0.87
C LEU A 233 -12.57 25.77 -2.23
N SER A 234 -11.79 26.55 -2.98
CA SER A 234 -12.17 27.02 -4.33
C SER A 234 -12.32 25.88 -5.35
N LEU A 235 -11.71 24.71 -5.10
CA LEU A 235 -11.83 23.53 -5.94
C LEU A 235 -13.17 22.78 -5.74
N LYS A 236 -13.87 23.03 -4.65
CA LYS A 236 -15.09 22.29 -4.27
C LYS A 236 -16.14 22.15 -5.39
N PRO A 237 -16.42 23.18 -6.23
CA PRO A 237 -17.38 23.04 -7.32
C PRO A 237 -17.00 22.02 -8.40
N GLN A 238 -15.72 21.64 -8.48
CA GLN A 238 -15.21 20.64 -9.43
C GLN A 238 -15.27 19.23 -8.88
N VAL A 239 -15.40 19.08 -7.55
CA VAL A 239 -15.27 17.77 -6.87
C VAL A 239 -16.52 16.93 -7.11
N GLY A 240 -16.29 15.71 -7.64
CA GLY A 240 -17.28 14.67 -7.82
C GLY A 240 -17.31 13.64 -6.68
N GLY A 241 -16.22 13.51 -5.93
CA GLY A 241 -16.19 12.56 -4.81
C GLY A 241 -14.84 12.43 -4.12
N TYR A 242 -14.90 11.74 -2.98
CA TYR A 242 -13.76 11.32 -2.17
C TYR A 242 -13.81 9.80 -2.08
N PHE A 243 -12.70 9.15 -2.38
CA PHE A 243 -12.68 7.70 -2.63
C PHE A 243 -11.64 7.02 -1.74
N ASP A 244 -12.00 5.86 -1.22
CA ASP A 244 -11.05 4.91 -0.65
C ASP A 244 -10.18 4.27 -1.75
N TYR A 245 -9.31 3.33 -1.35
CA TYR A 245 -8.41 2.64 -2.28
C TYR A 245 -9.18 2.03 -3.47
N GLY A 246 -10.19 1.18 -3.21
CA GLY A 246 -10.93 0.50 -4.26
C GLY A 246 -11.78 1.46 -5.12
N GLY A 247 -12.41 2.44 -4.47
CA GLY A 247 -13.20 3.48 -5.13
C GLY A 247 -12.37 4.36 -6.06
N THR A 248 -11.10 4.63 -5.73
CA THR A 248 -10.19 5.41 -6.59
C THR A 248 -9.94 4.69 -7.93
N PHE A 249 -9.67 3.38 -7.90
CA PHE A 249 -9.53 2.58 -9.13
C PHE A 249 -10.84 2.56 -9.93
N ALA A 250 -11.96 2.29 -9.27
CA ALA A 250 -13.25 2.14 -9.92
C ALA A 250 -13.71 3.44 -10.57
N SER A 251 -13.60 4.58 -9.89
CA SER A 251 -14.07 5.87 -10.39
C SER A 251 -13.31 6.35 -11.63
N LEU A 252 -12.00 6.15 -11.68
CA LEU A 252 -11.19 6.43 -12.87
C LEU A 252 -11.47 5.46 -14.00
N LYS A 253 -11.52 4.15 -13.71
CA LYS A 253 -11.77 3.09 -14.69
C LYS A 253 -13.13 3.27 -15.39
N ASN A 254 -14.15 3.62 -14.63
CA ASN A 254 -15.52 3.77 -15.14
C ASN A 254 -15.80 5.15 -15.75
N GLY A 255 -14.84 6.09 -15.74
CA GLY A 255 -15.04 7.46 -16.22
C GLY A 255 -16.03 8.28 -15.36
N GLU A 256 -16.20 7.89 -14.12
CA GLU A 256 -16.96 8.69 -13.15
C GLU A 256 -16.20 9.99 -12.83
N ILE A 257 -14.88 9.89 -12.68
CA ILE A 257 -13.95 10.98 -12.43
C ILE A 257 -12.99 11.09 -13.62
N TYR A 258 -12.64 12.32 -14.01
CA TYR A 258 -11.74 12.60 -15.11
C TYR A 258 -10.35 13.07 -14.67
N ALA A 259 -10.21 13.62 -13.48
CA ALA A 259 -8.93 14.04 -12.93
C ALA A 259 -8.86 13.84 -11.42
N MET A 260 -7.66 13.52 -10.92
CA MET A 260 -7.33 13.50 -9.49
C MET A 260 -5.91 14.06 -9.29
N CYS A 261 -5.70 14.88 -8.26
CA CYS A 261 -4.35 15.15 -7.76
C CYS A 261 -4.02 14.24 -6.56
N GLY A 262 -2.75 14.19 -6.19
CA GLY A 262 -2.30 13.41 -5.03
C GLY A 262 -2.31 11.90 -5.22
N ILE A 263 -2.50 11.45 -6.46
CA ILE A 263 -2.29 10.06 -6.88
C ILE A 263 -1.37 10.03 -8.11
N GLY A 264 -0.99 8.86 -8.57
CA GLY A 264 -0.05 8.72 -9.68
C GLY A 264 -0.09 7.34 -10.32
N ASP A 265 1.04 6.92 -10.86
CA ASP A 265 1.17 5.67 -11.61
C ASP A 265 0.78 4.42 -10.80
N TRP A 266 0.88 4.47 -9.47
CA TRP A 266 0.44 3.37 -8.61
C TRP A 266 -1.05 3.02 -8.79
N ILE A 267 -1.89 3.97 -9.24
CA ILE A 267 -3.28 3.74 -9.65
C ILE A 267 -3.37 3.57 -11.17
N THR A 268 -2.89 4.57 -11.93
CA THR A 268 -3.11 4.59 -13.38
C THR A 268 -2.35 3.49 -14.10
N GLY A 269 -1.20 3.06 -13.57
CA GLY A 269 -0.45 1.93 -14.08
C GLY A 269 -1.19 0.60 -14.00
N VAL A 270 -2.06 0.41 -13.00
CA VAL A 270 -2.95 -0.76 -12.91
C VAL A 270 -4.12 -0.64 -13.87
N VAL A 271 -4.83 0.48 -13.84
CA VAL A 271 -6.07 0.68 -14.63
C VAL A 271 -5.78 0.67 -16.13
N ARG A 272 -4.62 1.17 -16.57
CA ARG A 272 -4.17 1.11 -17.98
C ARG A 272 -3.93 -0.31 -18.48
N LYS A 273 -3.46 -1.24 -17.63
CA LYS A 273 -3.28 -2.65 -18.01
C LYS A 273 -4.60 -3.29 -18.43
N ASP A 274 -5.72 -2.76 -17.93
CA ASP A 274 -7.08 -3.17 -18.32
C ASP A 274 -7.61 -2.43 -19.58
N GLY A 275 -6.80 -1.60 -20.23
CA GLY A 275 -7.15 -0.85 -21.43
C GLY A 275 -7.93 0.45 -21.18
N SER A 276 -8.02 0.91 -19.94
CA SER A 276 -8.70 2.18 -19.61
C SER A 276 -7.90 3.39 -20.09
N PRO A 277 -8.53 4.45 -20.60
CA PRO A 277 -7.87 5.65 -21.11
C PRO A 277 -7.46 6.58 -19.97
N VAL A 278 -6.52 6.15 -19.14
CA VAL A 278 -6.01 6.93 -18.00
C VAL A 278 -4.50 7.01 -18.01
N ASP A 279 -3.97 8.12 -17.56
CA ASP A 279 -2.53 8.33 -17.37
C ASP A 279 -2.26 9.23 -16.15
N SER A 280 -0.99 9.38 -15.80
CA SER A 280 -0.54 10.31 -14.78
C SER A 280 0.71 11.07 -15.24
N VAL A 281 0.83 12.30 -14.74
CA VAL A 281 1.95 13.20 -15.07
C VAL A 281 2.37 13.96 -13.83
N ILE A 282 3.65 14.31 -13.78
CA ILE A 282 4.17 15.28 -12.81
C ILE A 282 4.02 16.68 -13.42
N PRO A 283 3.17 17.53 -12.84
CA PRO A 283 2.96 18.89 -13.34
C PRO A 283 4.25 19.73 -13.28
N LYS A 284 4.25 20.85 -14.00
CA LYS A 284 5.38 21.79 -14.04
C LYS A 284 5.70 22.42 -12.67
N GLN A 285 4.72 22.45 -11.76
CA GLN A 285 4.91 22.91 -10.40
C GLN A 285 5.60 21.88 -9.49
N GLY A 286 5.83 20.68 -9.99
CA GLY A 286 6.44 19.57 -9.25
C GLY A 286 5.46 18.49 -8.82
N GLY A 287 5.99 17.44 -8.22
CA GLY A 287 5.24 16.32 -7.68
C GLY A 287 5.70 15.93 -6.27
N ILE A 288 4.95 15.03 -5.67
CA ILE A 288 5.23 14.50 -4.34
C ILE A 288 5.72 13.06 -4.48
N GLN A 289 6.74 12.67 -3.72
CA GLN A 289 7.18 11.30 -3.60
C GLN A 289 6.58 10.64 -2.36
N TRP A 290 5.93 9.50 -2.53
CA TRP A 290 5.68 8.56 -1.44
C TRP A 290 6.81 7.53 -1.35
N THR A 291 7.11 7.09 -0.15
CA THR A 291 8.10 6.03 0.12
C THR A 291 7.51 5.01 1.06
N GLU A 292 7.76 3.74 0.80
CA GLU A 292 7.39 2.64 1.68
C GLU A 292 8.63 1.95 2.22
N SER A 293 8.60 1.64 3.49
CA SER A 293 9.76 1.16 4.24
C SER A 293 9.35 0.15 5.29
N TYR A 294 10.18 -0.85 5.51
CA TYR A 294 9.98 -1.83 6.58
C TYR A 294 10.81 -1.51 7.82
N SER A 295 10.13 -1.54 8.95
CA SER A 295 10.72 -1.52 10.28
C SER A 295 10.44 -2.84 11.00
N ILE A 296 11.24 -3.14 12.03
CA ILE A 296 10.99 -4.25 12.95
C ILE A 296 10.10 -3.77 14.08
N GLY A 297 8.99 -4.47 14.31
CA GLY A 297 8.01 -4.11 15.34
C GLY A 297 8.58 -4.30 16.75
N LYS A 298 8.28 -3.35 17.64
CA LYS A 298 8.72 -3.37 19.03
C LYS A 298 8.23 -4.63 19.75
N GLY A 299 9.18 -5.31 20.39
CA GLY A 299 8.88 -6.53 21.17
C GLY A 299 8.66 -7.77 20.34
N SER A 300 8.91 -7.74 19.03
CA SER A 300 8.88 -8.94 18.18
C SER A 300 9.80 -10.03 18.74
N LYS A 301 9.31 -11.27 18.77
CA LYS A 301 10.09 -12.47 19.14
C LYS A 301 10.67 -13.18 17.90
N LYS A 302 10.45 -12.63 16.71
CA LYS A 302 10.84 -13.19 15.41
C LYS A 302 11.67 -12.19 14.61
N GLN A 303 12.48 -11.38 15.28
CA GLN A 303 13.26 -10.32 14.66
C GLN A 303 14.18 -10.85 13.55
N ASP A 304 14.83 -11.99 13.73
CA ASP A 304 15.72 -12.57 12.72
C ASP A 304 14.95 -12.93 11.44
N LEU A 305 13.73 -13.48 11.59
CA LEU A 305 12.88 -13.81 10.46
C LEU A 305 12.32 -12.53 9.77
N ALA A 306 12.02 -11.49 10.55
CA ALA A 306 11.63 -10.18 10.02
C ALA A 306 12.77 -9.53 9.22
N LYS A 307 14.01 -9.61 9.72
CA LYS A 307 15.21 -9.17 9.00
C LYS A 307 15.42 -9.93 7.70
N GLU A 308 15.23 -11.25 7.72
CA GLU A 308 15.31 -12.09 6.50
C GLU A 308 14.28 -11.67 5.46
N PHE A 309 13.04 -11.34 5.89
CA PHE A 309 12.04 -10.83 4.97
C PHE A 309 12.44 -9.49 4.34
N ILE A 310 13.00 -8.56 5.14
CA ILE A 310 13.48 -7.27 4.63
C ILE A 310 14.63 -7.49 3.62
N ARG A 311 15.58 -8.40 3.90
CA ARG A 311 16.65 -8.76 2.97
C ARG A 311 16.11 -9.41 1.69
N TYR A 312 15.09 -10.27 1.81
CA TYR A 312 14.43 -10.88 0.65
C TYR A 312 13.79 -9.83 -0.24
N ILE A 313 12.95 -8.94 0.31
CA ILE A 313 12.22 -7.95 -0.49
C ILE A 313 13.12 -6.88 -1.11
N THR A 314 14.26 -6.58 -0.48
CA THR A 314 15.26 -5.64 -1.00
C THR A 314 16.32 -6.31 -1.90
N SER A 315 16.27 -7.64 -2.10
CA SER A 315 17.09 -8.34 -3.08
C SER A 315 16.65 -8.02 -4.51
N PRO A 316 17.50 -8.21 -5.54
CA PRO A 316 17.12 -7.97 -6.92
C PRO A 316 15.80 -8.65 -7.32
N LYS A 317 15.61 -9.91 -6.90
CA LYS A 317 14.40 -10.69 -7.18
C LYS A 317 13.19 -10.18 -6.41
N GLY A 318 13.35 -9.82 -5.13
CA GLY A 318 12.30 -9.20 -4.32
C GLY A 318 11.89 -7.84 -4.89
N GLN A 319 12.86 -7.07 -5.40
CA GLN A 319 12.59 -5.79 -6.05
C GLN A 319 11.77 -5.95 -7.33
N VAL A 320 12.03 -6.96 -8.16
CA VAL A 320 11.19 -7.24 -9.34
C VAL A 320 9.74 -7.51 -8.92
N ARG A 321 9.51 -8.29 -7.85
CA ARG A 321 8.17 -8.52 -7.30
C ARG A 321 7.53 -7.23 -6.80
N SER A 322 8.29 -6.44 -6.03
CA SER A 322 7.83 -5.16 -5.49
C SER A 322 7.45 -4.15 -6.57
N ILE A 323 8.27 -4.00 -7.62
CA ILE A 323 8.00 -3.12 -8.77
C ILE A 323 6.71 -3.51 -9.49
N GLN A 324 6.47 -4.81 -9.65
CA GLN A 324 5.35 -5.36 -10.43
C GLN A 324 4.17 -5.82 -9.56
N MET A 325 4.15 -5.46 -8.28
CA MET A 325 3.07 -5.85 -7.36
C MET A 325 1.69 -5.65 -7.99
N ALA A 326 0.87 -6.69 -7.96
CA ALA A 326 -0.42 -6.68 -8.64
C ALA A 326 -1.40 -5.63 -8.08
N ALA A 327 -1.30 -5.36 -6.78
CA ALA A 327 -2.14 -4.35 -6.12
C ALA A 327 -1.84 -2.93 -6.63
N TYR A 328 -0.55 -2.57 -6.76
CA TYR A 328 -0.10 -1.31 -7.35
C TYR A 328 1.42 -1.36 -7.64
N PRO A 329 1.86 -0.85 -8.80
CA PRO A 329 3.29 -0.78 -9.14
C PRO A 329 4.01 0.28 -8.30
N GLY A 330 5.34 0.16 -8.23
CA GLY A 330 6.21 1.13 -7.59
C GLY A 330 7.61 1.12 -8.20
N MET A 331 8.41 2.10 -7.85
CA MET A 331 9.80 2.24 -8.31
C MET A 331 10.76 1.68 -7.27
N SER A 332 11.90 1.17 -7.72
CA SER A 332 12.95 0.64 -6.84
C SER A 332 13.98 1.70 -6.48
N PRO A 333 14.34 1.84 -5.21
CA PRO A 333 15.48 2.66 -4.78
C PRO A 333 16.84 1.96 -4.93
N TYR A 334 16.87 0.70 -5.42
CA TYR A 334 18.06 -0.14 -5.54
C TYR A 334 18.55 -0.23 -6.99
N LYS A 335 19.85 -0.02 -7.22
CA LYS A 335 20.50 -0.12 -8.55
C LYS A 335 20.37 -1.53 -9.11
N SER A 336 20.57 -2.55 -8.28
CA SER A 336 20.38 -3.95 -8.69
C SER A 336 18.91 -4.30 -9.01
N GLY A 337 17.95 -3.64 -8.36
CA GLY A 337 16.54 -3.75 -8.67
C GLY A 337 16.22 -3.25 -10.09
N TRP A 338 16.87 -2.13 -10.52
CA TRP A 338 16.73 -1.65 -11.90
C TRP A 338 17.33 -2.60 -12.91
N THR A 339 18.52 -3.15 -12.63
CA THR A 339 19.10 -4.17 -13.49
C THR A 339 18.15 -5.36 -13.64
N ALA A 340 17.66 -5.88 -12.53
CA ALA A 340 16.79 -7.06 -12.52
C ALA A 340 15.44 -6.81 -13.24
N ILE A 341 14.81 -5.64 -13.09
CA ILE A 341 13.55 -5.36 -13.79
C ILE A 341 13.79 -5.14 -15.30
N ASN A 342 14.91 -4.53 -15.70
CA ASN A 342 15.24 -4.38 -17.11
C ASN A 342 15.47 -5.73 -17.80
N GLU A 343 15.99 -6.74 -17.09
CA GLU A 343 16.11 -8.10 -17.58
C GLU A 343 14.75 -8.85 -17.59
N ALA A 344 13.96 -8.72 -16.53
CA ALA A 344 12.73 -9.47 -16.36
C ALA A 344 11.54 -8.89 -17.13
N ASN A 345 11.43 -7.56 -17.20
CA ASN A 345 10.33 -6.84 -17.84
C ASN A 345 10.78 -5.42 -18.28
N PRO A 346 11.50 -5.33 -19.41
CA PRO A 346 12.04 -4.06 -19.91
C PRO A 346 10.96 -3.03 -20.24
N GLU A 347 9.76 -3.46 -20.62
CA GLU A 347 8.63 -2.55 -20.91
C GLU A 347 8.15 -1.86 -19.63
N GLU A 348 8.06 -2.59 -18.51
CA GLU A 348 7.70 -2.02 -17.23
C GLU A 348 8.80 -1.08 -16.69
N ALA A 349 10.08 -1.48 -16.83
CA ALA A 349 11.21 -0.63 -16.49
C ALA A 349 11.17 0.70 -17.24
N LYS A 350 10.96 0.65 -18.57
CA LYS A 350 10.82 1.82 -19.42
C LYS A 350 9.60 2.67 -19.06
N ARG A 351 8.45 2.05 -18.82
CA ARG A 351 7.22 2.73 -18.46
C ARG A 351 7.39 3.57 -17.17
N GLN A 352 8.10 3.04 -16.17
CA GLN A 352 8.39 3.72 -14.92
C GLN A 352 9.70 4.52 -14.95
N ARG A 353 10.36 4.60 -16.13
CA ARG A 353 11.64 5.32 -16.33
C ARG A 353 12.75 4.84 -15.38
N MET A 354 12.74 3.54 -15.04
CA MET A 354 13.82 2.88 -14.29
C MET A 354 14.89 2.32 -15.26
N THR A 355 15.52 3.22 -16.03
CA THR A 355 16.57 2.90 -16.99
C THR A 355 17.82 3.70 -16.68
N PHE A 356 18.99 3.12 -16.92
CA PHE A 356 20.27 3.82 -16.71
C PHE A 356 20.61 4.77 -17.86
N ASP A 357 19.99 4.57 -19.02
CA ASP A 357 20.17 5.41 -20.19
C ASP A 357 19.07 6.48 -20.29
N GLY A 358 19.46 7.71 -20.60
CA GLY A 358 18.55 8.84 -20.75
C GLY A 358 18.04 9.40 -19.43
N HIS A 359 17.03 10.27 -19.49
CA HIS A 359 16.39 10.86 -18.33
C HIS A 359 15.52 9.83 -17.61
N ASN A 360 15.78 9.60 -16.35
CA ASN A 360 15.14 8.57 -15.55
C ASN A 360 14.31 9.15 -14.37
N CYS A 361 13.67 8.29 -13.58
CA CYS A 361 12.80 8.76 -12.49
C CYS A 361 13.59 9.42 -11.33
N ILE A 362 14.87 9.05 -11.13
CA ILE A 362 15.70 9.68 -10.07
C ILE A 362 16.13 11.10 -10.49
N ASP A 363 16.28 11.36 -11.80
CA ASP A 363 16.67 12.68 -12.28
C ASP A 363 15.60 13.74 -11.96
N ASP A 364 14.31 13.40 -11.95
CA ASP A 364 13.26 14.32 -11.50
C ASP A 364 13.47 14.79 -10.05
N LEU A 365 13.96 13.89 -9.19
CA LEU A 365 14.31 14.21 -7.79
C LEU A 365 15.55 15.10 -7.72
N ARG A 366 16.61 14.77 -8.47
CA ARG A 366 17.86 15.55 -8.57
C ARG A 366 17.63 16.97 -9.08
N GLU A 367 16.71 17.13 -10.01
CA GLU A 367 16.33 18.43 -10.59
C GLU A 367 15.41 19.24 -9.68
N GLY A 368 15.03 18.71 -8.52
CA GLY A 368 14.15 19.39 -7.56
C GLY A 368 12.68 19.48 -8.02
N ARG A 369 12.27 18.67 -8.99
CA ARG A 369 10.88 18.58 -9.45
C ARG A 369 10.01 17.74 -8.54
N ILE A 370 10.62 16.91 -7.70
CA ILE A 370 9.95 16.00 -6.78
C ILE A 370 10.31 16.36 -5.35
N HIS A 371 9.31 16.40 -4.49
CA HIS A 371 9.43 16.68 -3.07
C HIS A 371 8.99 15.46 -2.27
N PHE A 372 9.76 15.09 -1.24
CA PHE A 372 9.35 14.01 -0.35
C PHE A 372 8.06 14.36 0.39
N ARG A 373 7.12 13.42 0.45
CA ARG A 373 5.97 13.55 1.34
C ARG A 373 6.47 13.56 2.78
N GLN A 374 5.97 14.51 3.55
CA GLN A 374 6.34 14.76 4.93
C GLN A 374 5.08 14.98 5.77
N THR A 375 5.20 14.84 7.08
CA THR A 375 4.24 15.45 7.99
C THR A 375 4.40 16.98 7.95
N PRO A 376 3.34 17.76 8.19
CA PRO A 376 3.44 19.22 8.25
C PRO A 376 4.47 19.67 9.29
N VAL A 377 5.22 20.75 8.97
CA VAL A 377 6.31 21.25 9.82
C VAL A 377 5.85 22.37 10.74
N GLN A 378 5.12 23.37 10.21
CA GLN A 378 4.68 24.55 10.98
C GLN A 378 3.24 24.44 11.48
N GLN A 379 2.45 23.55 10.96
CA GLN A 379 1.14 23.15 11.46
C GLN A 379 1.25 21.75 12.06
N SER A 380 0.27 21.35 12.86
CA SER A 380 0.17 19.97 13.30
C SER A 380 -0.42 19.07 12.20
N LEU A 381 -0.20 17.77 12.30
CA LEU A 381 -0.86 16.79 11.45
C LEU A 381 -2.38 16.82 11.65
N GLU A 382 -2.82 17.10 12.88
CA GLU A 382 -4.22 17.27 13.25
C GLU A 382 -4.86 18.45 12.53
N ASP A 383 -4.19 19.63 12.46
CA ASP A 383 -4.70 20.79 11.72
C ASP A 383 -4.99 20.48 10.25
N TRP A 384 -4.11 19.71 9.61
CA TRP A 384 -4.28 19.29 8.21
C TRP A 384 -5.44 18.31 8.05
N ASN A 385 -5.57 17.36 8.95
CA ASN A 385 -6.66 16.38 8.94
C ASN A 385 -8.02 17.01 9.25
N ASP A 386 -8.08 17.95 10.19
CA ASP A 386 -9.29 18.68 10.54
C ASP A 386 -9.74 19.54 9.38
N PHE A 387 -8.84 20.29 8.76
CA PHE A 387 -9.15 21.06 7.56
C PHE A 387 -9.63 20.16 6.40
N TRP A 388 -9.01 18.99 6.21
CA TRP A 388 -9.47 18.03 5.20
C TRP A 388 -10.90 17.56 5.46
N SER A 389 -11.21 17.31 6.73
CA SER A 389 -12.55 16.93 7.15
C SER A 389 -13.56 18.07 6.93
N GLU A 390 -13.20 19.32 7.24
CA GLU A 390 -13.99 20.51 6.94
C GLU A 390 -14.23 20.65 5.44
N TYR A 391 -13.18 20.57 4.63
CA TYR A 391 -13.26 20.64 3.16
C TYR A 391 -14.21 19.60 2.58
N LYS A 392 -14.21 18.37 3.08
CA LYS A 392 -15.14 17.32 2.62
C LYS A 392 -16.60 17.69 2.89
N ASN A 393 -16.88 18.40 3.96
CA ASN A 393 -18.22 18.75 4.43
C ASN A 393 -18.72 20.13 3.95
N ALA A 394 -17.86 20.94 3.32
CA ALA A 394 -18.17 22.27 2.83
C ALA A 394 -19.18 22.30 1.66
#